data_feaec5a91822f1aeef4fe41ee7a99aa9
#
_entry.id   feaec5a91822f1aeef4fe41ee7a99aa9
#
_cell.length_a   1.000
_cell.length_b   1.000
_cell.length_c   1.000
_cell.angle_alpha   90.00
_cell.angle_beta   90.00
_cell.angle_gamma   90.00
#
_symmetry.space_group_name_H-M   'P 1'
#
loop_
_entity.id
_entity.type
_entity.pdbx_description
1 polymer ?
#
loop_
_entity_poly.entity_id
_entity_poly.type
_entity_poly.pdbx_seq_one_letter_code
_entity_poly.pdbx_strand_id
1 'polypeptide(L)'
;VLKEPPLPAGFKEIDLKVKPKGDLPKPVFSRKAKLVEWLTAKDNPYFAKALANRVWAQFMGRGFVHPVDDLSEKNEPTIPTLLKAISDGLIDQKFDLKWAIREIVNSEAYQIADIGPVTDALPRYY
;
A
#
# COMPACT_ATOMS: atom_id res chain seq x y z
N VAL A 1 -14.45 -4.07 12.01
CA VAL A 1 -13.87 -3.05 12.92
C VAL A 1 -13.01 -3.79 13.93
N LEU A 2 -11.70 -3.58 13.87
CA LEU A 2 -10.76 -4.11 14.85
C LEU A 2 -11.11 -3.50 16.22
N LYS A 3 -11.63 -4.34 17.13
CA LYS A 3 -11.76 -3.92 18.53
C LYS A 3 -10.35 -3.77 19.09
N GLU A 4 -10.03 -2.58 19.57
CA GLU A 4 -8.79 -2.41 20.33
C GLU A 4 -8.77 -3.40 21.50
N PRO A 5 -7.67 -4.13 21.70
CA PRO A 5 -7.55 -4.99 22.86
C PRO A 5 -7.64 -4.14 24.13
N PRO A 6 -8.22 -4.67 25.19
CA PRO A 6 -8.39 -3.93 26.45
C PRO A 6 -7.02 -3.48 26.98
N LEU A 7 -6.98 -2.26 27.47
CA LEU A 7 -5.80 -1.76 28.17
C LEU A 7 -5.49 -2.64 29.40
N PRO A 8 -4.20 -2.82 29.74
CA PRO A 8 -3.82 -3.55 30.95
C PRO A 8 -4.51 -3.00 32.19
N ALA A 9 -4.85 -3.88 33.14
CA ALA A 9 -5.44 -3.45 34.40
C ALA A 9 -4.56 -2.38 35.08
N GLY A 10 -5.18 -1.25 35.43
CA GLY A 10 -4.46 -0.11 36.03
C GLY A 10 -3.92 0.92 35.02
N PHE A 11 -4.03 0.70 33.72
CA PHE A 11 -3.70 1.68 32.72
C PHE A 11 -4.86 2.69 32.59
N LYS A 12 -4.65 3.91 33.03
CA LYS A 12 -5.55 5.05 32.74
C LYS A 12 -5.05 5.72 31.47
N GLU A 13 -5.96 6.13 30.59
CA GLU A 13 -5.64 7.00 29.47
C GLU A 13 -4.89 8.22 30.01
N ILE A 14 -3.63 8.36 29.61
CA ILE A 14 -2.78 9.43 30.11
C ILE A 14 -3.25 10.71 29.45
N ASP A 15 -3.63 11.68 30.25
CA ASP A 15 -3.82 13.03 29.76
C ASP A 15 -2.49 13.51 29.14
N LEU A 16 -2.47 13.69 27.83
CA LEU A 16 -1.28 14.07 27.05
C LEU A 16 -0.65 15.40 27.50
N LYS A 17 -1.35 16.16 28.35
CA LYS A 17 -0.86 17.43 28.93
C LYS A 17 0.03 17.23 30.15
N VAL A 18 0.05 16.06 30.75
CA VAL A 18 0.84 15.77 31.95
C VAL A 18 1.99 14.83 31.61
N LYS A 19 3.24 15.30 31.67
CA LYS A 19 4.39 14.41 31.57
C LYS A 19 4.38 13.47 32.78
N PRO A 20 4.33 12.14 32.58
CA PRO A 20 4.33 11.21 33.70
C PRO A 20 5.65 11.31 34.48
N LYS A 21 5.57 11.39 35.79
CA LYS A 21 6.72 11.21 36.68
C LYS A 21 6.97 9.71 36.86
N GLY A 22 7.98 9.19 36.20
CA GLY A 22 8.38 7.79 36.29
C GLY A 22 8.30 7.04 34.98
N ASP A 23 8.72 5.76 34.99
CA ASP A 23 8.65 4.90 33.83
C ASP A 23 7.19 4.60 33.45
N LEU A 24 6.86 4.83 32.19
CA LEU A 24 5.55 4.46 31.66
C LEU A 24 5.38 2.94 31.74
N PRO A 25 4.22 2.45 32.18
CA PRO A 25 3.97 1.02 32.17
C PRO A 25 4.15 0.47 30.76
N LYS A 26 4.96 -0.59 30.61
CA LYS A 26 5.16 -1.22 29.32
C LYS A 26 3.84 -1.88 28.90
N PRO A 27 3.37 -1.63 27.66
CA PRO A 27 2.16 -2.27 27.17
C PRO A 27 2.35 -3.80 27.13
N VAL A 28 1.31 -4.54 27.46
CA VAL A 28 1.31 -6.02 27.44
C VAL A 28 1.56 -6.57 26.02
N PHE A 29 1.31 -5.76 25.01
CA PHE A 29 1.57 -6.11 23.61
C PHE A 29 2.04 -4.87 22.83
N SER A 30 2.75 -5.10 21.73
CA SER A 30 3.17 -4.02 20.84
C SER A 30 2.02 -3.61 19.92
N ARG A 31 1.50 -2.40 20.08
CA ARG A 31 0.51 -1.83 19.15
C ARG A 31 1.03 -1.77 17.70
N LYS A 32 2.33 -1.47 17.53
CA LYS A 32 2.98 -1.46 16.22
C LYS A 32 2.99 -2.85 15.57
N ALA A 33 3.29 -3.90 16.36
CA ALA A 33 3.25 -5.26 15.84
C ALA A 33 1.85 -5.66 15.41
N LYS A 34 0.82 -5.31 16.18
CA LYS A 34 -0.58 -5.56 15.80
C LYS A 34 -1.01 -4.79 14.56
N LEU A 35 -0.55 -3.56 14.40
CA LEU A 35 -0.81 -2.78 13.19
C LEU A 35 -0.15 -3.42 11.97
N VAL A 36 1.11 -3.86 12.10
CA VAL A 36 1.82 -4.54 11.00
C VAL A 36 1.11 -5.84 10.63
N GLU A 37 0.73 -6.66 11.62
CA GLU A 37 -0.01 -7.89 11.40
C GLU A 37 -1.31 -7.64 10.61
N TRP A 38 -2.07 -6.60 10.98
CA TRP A 38 -3.28 -6.23 10.27
C TRP A 38 -3.01 -5.68 8.87
N LEU A 39 -2.00 -4.81 8.70
CA LEU A 39 -1.66 -4.24 7.40
C LEU A 39 -1.24 -5.31 6.40
N THR A 40 -0.47 -6.31 6.84
CA THR A 40 0.06 -7.38 5.99
C THR A 40 -0.83 -8.63 5.97
N ALA A 41 -1.99 -8.58 6.59
CA ALA A 41 -2.96 -9.68 6.55
C ALA A 41 -3.46 -9.90 5.11
N LYS A 42 -3.65 -11.17 4.74
CA LYS A 42 -4.08 -11.55 3.37
C LYS A 42 -5.46 -10.99 3.01
N ASP A 43 -6.29 -10.76 4.00
CA ASP A 43 -7.64 -10.22 3.88
C ASP A 43 -7.68 -8.68 3.94
N ASN A 44 -6.53 -8.01 4.11
CA ASN A 44 -6.48 -6.56 4.04
C ASN A 44 -6.66 -6.08 2.59
N PRO A 45 -7.77 -5.36 2.28
CA PRO A 45 -8.08 -5.02 0.89
C PRO A 45 -7.26 -3.85 0.35
N TYR A 46 -6.55 -3.12 1.19
CA TYR A 46 -5.96 -1.84 0.81
C TYR A 46 -4.44 -1.89 0.64
N PHE A 47 -3.73 -2.55 1.55
CA PHE A 47 -2.28 -2.44 1.62
C PHE A 47 -1.59 -2.95 0.36
N ALA A 48 -1.95 -4.16 -0.10
CA ALA A 48 -1.38 -4.73 -1.33
C ALA A 48 -1.72 -3.89 -2.56
N LYS A 49 -2.96 -3.39 -2.68
CA LYS A 49 -3.38 -2.52 -3.79
C LYS A 49 -2.64 -1.20 -3.79
N ALA A 50 -2.50 -0.56 -2.62
CA ALA A 50 -1.76 0.69 -2.50
C ALA A 50 -0.29 0.52 -2.89
N LEU A 51 0.33 -0.58 -2.43
CA LEU A 51 1.71 -0.89 -2.76
C LEU A 51 1.88 -1.18 -4.26
N ALA A 52 1.02 -2.03 -4.83
CA ALA A 52 1.02 -2.34 -6.26
C ALA A 52 0.88 -1.07 -7.11
N ASN A 53 -0.09 -0.21 -6.77
CA ASN A 53 -0.33 1.05 -7.47
C ASN A 53 0.86 2.01 -7.42
N ARG A 54 1.52 2.12 -6.26
CA ARG A 54 2.71 2.95 -6.09
C ARG A 54 3.92 2.43 -6.86
N VAL A 55 4.18 1.12 -6.77
CA VAL A 55 5.29 0.51 -7.52
C VAL A 55 5.07 0.64 -9.02
N TRP A 56 3.86 0.34 -9.49
CA TRP A 56 3.51 0.55 -10.90
C TRP A 56 3.71 2.00 -11.35
N ALA A 57 3.20 2.97 -10.59
CA ALA A 57 3.34 4.39 -10.90
C ALA A 57 4.80 4.85 -10.99
N GLN A 58 5.68 4.28 -10.18
CA GLN A 58 7.11 4.60 -10.18
C GLN A 58 7.79 4.21 -11.50
N PHE A 59 7.39 3.08 -12.10
CA PHE A 59 7.98 2.59 -13.35
C PHE A 59 7.26 3.06 -14.61
N MET A 60 5.94 3.22 -14.53
CA MET A 60 5.10 3.56 -15.69
C MET A 60 4.72 5.05 -15.73
N GLY A 61 5.17 5.86 -14.75
CA GLY A 61 4.88 7.28 -14.66
C GLY A 61 3.50 7.63 -14.12
N ARG A 62 2.53 6.71 -14.14
CA ARG A 62 1.18 6.89 -13.59
C ARG A 62 0.67 5.59 -12.98
N GLY A 63 -0.08 5.69 -11.87
CA GLY A 63 -0.75 4.55 -11.24
C GLY A 63 -2.01 4.10 -11.99
N PHE A 64 -2.47 2.89 -11.71
CA PHE A 64 -3.81 2.43 -12.12
C PHE A 64 -4.90 3.32 -11.55
N VAL A 65 -4.67 3.82 -10.33
CA VAL A 65 -5.47 4.83 -9.67
C VAL A 65 -4.64 6.10 -9.56
N HIS A 66 -5.24 7.22 -9.95
CA HIS A 66 -4.56 8.51 -9.88
C HIS A 66 -5.54 9.59 -9.36
N PRO A 67 -5.19 10.39 -8.35
CA PRO A 67 -3.91 10.42 -7.60
C PRO A 67 -3.57 9.09 -6.95
N VAL A 68 -2.27 8.77 -6.84
CA VAL A 68 -1.77 7.42 -6.45
C VAL A 68 -2.32 6.92 -5.11
N ASP A 69 -2.66 7.84 -4.22
CA ASP A 69 -3.13 7.54 -2.86
C ASP A 69 -4.66 7.56 -2.72
N ASP A 70 -5.38 7.95 -3.77
CA ASP A 70 -6.85 8.02 -3.74
C ASP A 70 -7.49 6.69 -4.17
N LEU A 71 -7.37 5.68 -3.31
CA LEU A 71 -8.00 4.37 -3.49
C LEU A 71 -9.46 4.35 -3.00
N SER A 72 -10.18 5.47 -3.16
CA SER A 72 -11.59 5.55 -2.81
C SER A 72 -12.47 4.77 -3.79
N GLU A 73 -13.65 4.36 -3.33
CA GLU A 73 -14.65 3.66 -4.18
C GLU A 73 -15.11 4.48 -5.40
N LYS A 74 -14.93 5.81 -5.34
CA LYS A 74 -15.30 6.72 -6.43
C LYS A 74 -14.24 6.84 -7.53
N ASN A 75 -13.03 6.35 -7.26
CA ASN A 75 -11.89 6.44 -8.15
C ASN A 75 -11.46 5.04 -8.61
N GLU A 76 -12.15 4.54 -9.62
CA GLU A 76 -11.89 3.19 -10.13
C GLU A 76 -10.54 3.08 -10.83
N PRO A 77 -9.83 1.97 -10.66
CA PRO A 77 -8.59 1.72 -11.38
C PRO A 77 -8.81 1.64 -12.89
N THR A 78 -7.89 2.18 -13.68
CA THR A 78 -7.94 2.11 -15.15
C THR A 78 -7.92 0.68 -15.68
N ILE A 79 -7.19 -0.23 -15.01
CA ILE A 79 -7.11 -1.66 -15.36
C ILE A 79 -7.27 -2.48 -14.06
N PRO A 80 -8.52 -2.72 -13.60
CA PRO A 80 -8.76 -3.38 -12.30
C PRO A 80 -8.17 -4.79 -12.20
N THR A 81 -8.23 -5.54 -13.31
CA THR A 81 -7.72 -6.92 -13.37
C THR A 81 -6.22 -7.01 -13.18
N LEU A 82 -5.46 -6.09 -13.77
CA LEU A 82 -4.00 -6.06 -13.66
C LEU A 82 -3.57 -5.58 -12.25
N LEU A 83 -4.22 -4.54 -11.71
CA LEU A 83 -3.99 -4.12 -10.33
C LEU A 83 -4.25 -5.26 -9.36
N LYS A 84 -5.33 -6.02 -9.57
CA LYS A 84 -5.64 -7.19 -8.74
C LYS A 84 -4.55 -8.26 -8.86
N ALA A 85 -4.12 -8.60 -10.08
CA ALA A 85 -3.10 -9.61 -10.30
C ALA A 85 -1.77 -9.28 -9.60
N ILE A 86 -1.31 -8.02 -9.71
CA ILE A 86 -0.07 -7.59 -9.04
C ILE A 86 -0.26 -7.56 -7.51
N SER A 87 -1.44 -7.17 -7.03
CA SER A 87 -1.75 -7.15 -5.60
C SER A 87 -1.78 -8.54 -4.99
N ASP A 88 -2.44 -9.50 -5.66
CA ASP A 88 -2.50 -10.90 -5.24
C ASP A 88 -1.09 -11.52 -5.26
N GLY A 89 -0.32 -11.25 -6.31
CA GLY A 89 1.07 -11.71 -6.41
C GLY A 89 1.96 -11.16 -5.29
N LEU A 90 1.82 -9.88 -4.92
CA LEU A 90 2.53 -9.30 -3.78
C LEU A 90 2.20 -10.02 -2.47
N ILE A 91 0.93 -10.35 -2.23
CA ILE A 91 0.50 -11.11 -1.06
C ILE A 91 1.15 -12.50 -1.04
N ASP A 92 1.09 -13.23 -2.18
CA ASP A 92 1.64 -14.57 -2.30
C ASP A 92 3.17 -14.60 -2.15
N GLN A 93 3.85 -13.58 -2.65
CA GLN A 93 5.30 -13.38 -2.52
C GLN A 93 5.69 -12.66 -1.22
N LYS A 94 4.79 -12.61 -0.22
CA LYS A 94 5.04 -12.00 1.10
C LYS A 94 5.57 -10.56 1.01
N PHE A 95 5.00 -9.79 0.08
CA PHE A 95 5.38 -8.40 -0.20
C PHE A 95 6.83 -8.22 -0.68
N ASP A 96 7.35 -9.17 -1.45
CA ASP A 96 8.67 -9.03 -2.10
C ASP A 96 8.62 -8.00 -3.22
N LEU A 97 9.15 -6.80 -2.95
CA LEU A 97 9.23 -5.72 -3.93
C LEU A 97 10.12 -6.05 -5.13
N LYS A 98 11.15 -6.88 -4.96
CA LYS A 98 12.02 -7.28 -6.07
C LYS A 98 11.27 -8.14 -7.07
N TRP A 99 10.38 -9.00 -6.59
CA TRP A 99 9.47 -9.75 -7.45
C TRP A 99 8.57 -8.79 -8.25
N ALA A 100 7.86 -7.88 -7.58
CA ALA A 100 6.95 -6.95 -8.25
C ALA A 100 7.66 -6.09 -9.31
N ILE A 101 8.84 -5.57 -8.99
CA ILE A 101 9.66 -4.80 -9.93
C ILE A 101 10.04 -5.66 -11.14
N ARG A 102 10.46 -6.91 -10.93
CA ARG A 102 10.84 -7.82 -12.01
C ARG A 102 9.66 -8.10 -12.95
N GLU A 103 8.47 -8.35 -12.40
CA GLU A 103 7.26 -8.55 -13.22
C GLU A 103 6.94 -7.32 -14.06
N ILE A 104 7.01 -6.13 -13.47
CA ILE A 104 6.72 -4.87 -14.18
C ILE A 104 7.74 -4.63 -15.30
N VAL A 105 9.05 -4.70 -15.02
CA VAL A 105 10.07 -4.36 -16.01
C VAL A 105 10.22 -5.41 -17.11
N ASN A 106 9.81 -6.66 -16.86
CA ASN A 106 9.77 -7.71 -17.86
C ASN A 106 8.45 -7.73 -18.67
N SER A 107 7.47 -6.91 -18.30
CA SER A 107 6.21 -6.82 -19.05
C SER A 107 6.44 -6.19 -20.44
N GLU A 108 5.68 -6.64 -21.42
CA GLU A 108 5.70 -6.02 -22.75
C GLU A 108 5.40 -4.53 -22.70
N ALA A 109 4.49 -4.12 -21.81
CA ALA A 109 4.12 -2.71 -21.63
C ALA A 109 5.31 -1.83 -21.23
N TYR A 110 6.22 -2.34 -20.38
CA TYR A 110 7.41 -1.61 -19.98
C TYR A 110 8.51 -1.64 -21.05
N GLN A 111 8.58 -2.73 -21.81
CA GLN A 111 9.63 -2.95 -22.81
C GLN A 111 9.29 -2.38 -24.19
N ILE A 112 8.13 -1.75 -24.36
CA ILE A 112 7.80 -1.04 -25.57
C ILE A 112 8.81 0.12 -25.74
N ALA A 113 9.66 0.05 -26.77
CA ALA A 113 10.59 1.09 -27.09
C ALA A 113 9.84 2.39 -27.45
N ASP A 114 10.28 3.50 -26.92
CA ASP A 114 9.81 4.80 -27.34
C ASP A 114 10.27 5.05 -28.80
N ILE A 115 9.35 4.88 -29.74
CA ILE A 115 9.65 4.97 -31.18
C ILE A 115 9.31 6.37 -31.68
N GLY A 116 9.94 7.40 -31.12
CA GLY A 116 9.88 8.71 -31.71
C GLY A 116 9.51 9.86 -30.78
N PRO A 117 9.58 11.10 -31.26
CA PRO A 117 9.24 12.26 -30.47
C PRO A 117 7.76 12.19 -30.09
N VAL A 118 7.48 12.34 -28.79
CA VAL A 118 6.12 12.52 -28.29
C VAL A 118 5.57 13.80 -28.91
N THR A 119 4.78 13.66 -29.97
CA THR A 119 4.03 14.79 -30.49
C THR A 119 2.83 15.00 -29.56
N ASP A 120 2.55 16.25 -29.18
CA ASP A 120 1.41 16.64 -28.33
C ASP A 120 0.04 16.21 -28.89
N ALA A 121 0.03 15.61 -30.08
CA ALA A 121 -1.16 15.14 -30.80
C ALA A 121 -1.65 13.75 -30.37
N LEU A 122 -0.85 12.96 -29.62
CA LEU A 122 -1.30 11.66 -29.13
C LEU A 122 -1.91 11.85 -27.74
N PRO A 123 -3.16 11.41 -27.53
CA PRO A 123 -3.73 11.41 -26.20
C PRO A 123 -2.84 10.55 -25.30
N ARG A 124 -2.37 11.11 -24.18
CA ARG A 124 -1.61 10.38 -23.17
C ARG A 124 -2.53 9.37 -22.49
N TYR A 125 -2.59 8.19 -23.04
CA TYR A 125 -3.28 7.04 -22.44
C TYR A 125 -2.40 6.41 -21.35
N TYR A 126 -2.22 7.12 -20.24
CA TYR A 126 -1.59 6.55 -19.06
C TYR A 126 -2.42 6.88 -17.84
#